data_5b2fb25eecd9271945b6c2b43ba8f356
#
_entry.id   5b2fb25eecd9271945b6c2b43ba8f356
#
_cell.length_a   1.000
_cell.length_b   1.000
_cell.length_c   1.000
_cell.angle_alpha   90.00
_cell.angle_beta   90.00
_cell.angle_gamma   90.00
#
_symmetry.space_group_name_H-M   'P 1'
#
loop_
_entity.id
_entity.type
_entity.pdbx_description
1 polymer ?
#
loop_
_entity_poly.entity_id
_entity_poly.type
_entity_poly.pdbx_seq_one_letter_code
_entity_poly.pdbx_strand_id
1 'polypeptide(L)'
;MSGIGFESVIGQKLAVAHLQNALRTNRLSQAYLIHGEKGAGKKALARALAAVLVCEQPADRNGLLEPCGCCPSCRQMKAGTHPDVILVSNERVGAAAKTTTLGVSAARFIQSDAALKPYQSSYKIYVVPNAERMSQQAQNALLKTLEEPPAYVVLLLLADNLAAFLPTILSRCITIQLHPAPEKELVRALEECNVRGARALTLARLSHGNPGRCLALADGEAENFRRDLITFMKKLKESDSHKILLYAQKLAGDKETKDTCMDDFLDIGRSWYRDLLVMKSTQSPENLIFQDEIPYIRSTAVTLSYQGLHQSLEAFDDAQRRRKSRENDVQVAELLLLKLRRVLRSC
;
A
#
# COMPACT_ATOMS: atom_id res chain seq x y z
N MET A 1 11.94 2.59 -9.56
CA MET A 1 12.22 3.81 -8.77
C MET A 1 13.43 3.55 -7.86
N SER A 2 14.59 4.13 -8.17
CA SER A 2 15.87 3.91 -7.43
C SER A 2 16.15 5.03 -6.39
N GLY A 3 15.25 5.97 -6.20
CA GLY A 3 15.42 7.09 -5.27
C GLY A 3 15.32 6.66 -3.80
N ILE A 4 16.18 7.26 -2.95
CA ILE A 4 16.16 7.07 -1.50
C ILE A 4 15.64 8.31 -0.76
N GLY A 5 15.38 9.41 -1.48
CA GLY A 5 14.98 10.70 -0.95
C GLY A 5 13.47 10.97 -1.06
N PHE A 6 13.08 12.18 -0.68
CA PHE A 6 11.68 12.63 -0.67
C PHE A 6 11.06 12.73 -2.08
N GLU A 7 11.89 12.96 -3.11
CA GLU A 7 11.43 12.94 -4.51
C GLU A 7 10.81 11.58 -4.92
N SER A 8 11.18 10.50 -4.23
CA SER A 8 10.60 9.17 -4.47
C SER A 8 9.28 8.91 -3.73
N VAL A 9 8.81 9.84 -2.91
CA VAL A 9 7.58 9.72 -2.12
C VAL A 9 6.40 10.24 -2.94
N ILE A 10 5.52 9.34 -3.35
CA ILE A 10 4.40 9.66 -4.24
C ILE A 10 3.23 10.21 -3.43
N GLY A 11 2.71 11.39 -3.78
CA GLY A 11 1.42 11.91 -3.36
C GLY A 11 1.33 12.42 -1.92
N GLN A 12 2.44 12.54 -1.18
CA GLN A 12 2.42 12.86 0.25
C GLN A 12 2.95 14.26 0.55
N LYS A 13 2.51 15.28 -0.21
CA LYS A 13 3.05 16.65 -0.14
C LYS A 13 3.02 17.25 1.27
N LEU A 14 1.92 17.07 2.01
CA LEU A 14 1.79 17.62 3.37
C LEU A 14 2.76 16.95 4.35
N ALA A 15 2.86 15.62 4.30
CA ALA A 15 3.79 14.87 5.15
C ALA A 15 5.25 15.22 4.84
N VAL A 16 5.59 15.33 3.54
CA VAL A 16 6.93 15.75 3.09
C VAL A 16 7.22 17.18 3.55
N ALA A 17 6.30 18.13 3.33
CA ALA A 17 6.49 19.52 3.75
C ALA A 17 6.69 19.65 5.26
N HIS A 18 5.95 18.89 6.08
CA HIS A 18 6.12 18.85 7.54
C HIS A 18 7.54 18.41 7.93
N LEU A 19 8.01 17.30 7.37
CA LEU A 19 9.36 16.77 7.67
C LEU A 19 10.46 17.68 7.12
N GLN A 20 10.30 18.25 5.94
CA GLN A 20 11.22 19.22 5.35
C GLN A 20 11.36 20.46 6.23
N ASN A 21 10.26 20.99 6.76
CA ASN A 21 10.28 22.12 7.68
C ASN A 21 11.03 21.77 8.99
N ALA A 22 10.76 20.59 9.56
CA ALA A 22 11.45 20.11 10.74
C ALA A 22 12.98 19.99 10.52
N LEU A 23 13.39 19.46 9.36
CA LEU A 23 14.81 19.36 8.98
C LEU A 23 15.46 20.73 8.82
N ARG A 24 14.82 21.68 8.10
CA ARG A 24 15.37 23.03 7.85
C ARG A 24 15.46 23.89 9.10
N THR A 25 14.50 23.75 10.00
CA THR A 25 14.48 24.51 11.26
C THR A 25 15.27 23.84 12.38
N ASN A 26 15.89 22.70 12.11
CA ASN A 26 16.57 21.84 13.10
C ASN A 26 15.70 21.51 14.33
N ARG A 27 14.38 21.32 14.08
CA ARG A 27 13.37 20.97 15.11
C ARG A 27 12.80 19.58 14.84
N LEU A 28 13.71 18.64 14.62
CA LEU A 28 13.33 17.25 14.42
C LEU A 28 12.80 16.64 15.72
N SER A 29 11.63 16.00 15.66
CA SER A 29 11.16 15.20 16.79
C SER A 29 11.91 13.87 16.84
N GLN A 30 12.10 13.35 18.04
CA GLN A 30 12.74 12.06 18.25
C GLN A 30 11.81 10.87 18.05
N ALA A 31 10.50 11.10 17.93
CA ALA A 31 9.52 10.05 17.64
C ALA A 31 8.44 10.53 16.68
N TYR A 32 8.26 9.77 15.58
CA TYR A 32 7.21 9.96 14.60
C TYR A 32 6.37 8.69 14.48
N LEU A 33 5.06 8.86 14.42
CA LEU A 33 4.11 7.80 14.14
C LEU A 33 3.47 8.08 12.77
N ILE A 34 3.96 7.39 11.74
CA ILE A 34 3.50 7.54 10.35
C ILE A 34 2.42 6.49 10.11
N HIS A 35 1.18 6.95 9.85
CA HIS A 35 0.06 6.05 9.67
C HIS A 35 -0.71 6.30 8.35
N GLY A 36 -1.41 5.26 7.89
CA GLY A 36 -2.19 5.26 6.66
C GLY A 36 -2.34 3.86 6.11
N GLU A 37 -3.12 3.67 5.08
CA GLU A 37 -3.39 2.37 4.48
C GLU A 37 -2.11 1.61 4.09
N LYS A 38 -2.19 0.27 4.05
CA LYS A 38 -1.11 -0.57 3.52
C LYS A 38 -0.81 -0.14 2.08
N GLY A 39 0.44 0.14 1.77
CA GLY A 39 0.83 0.64 0.43
C GLY A 39 0.81 2.17 0.27
N ALA A 40 0.33 2.96 1.23
CA ALA A 40 0.26 4.43 1.15
C ALA A 40 1.62 5.14 1.07
N GLY A 41 2.75 4.42 1.20
CA GLY A 41 4.09 5.00 1.11
C GLY A 41 4.80 5.23 2.45
N LYS A 42 4.29 4.69 3.57
CA LYS A 42 4.89 4.84 4.92
C LYS A 42 6.39 4.50 4.96
N LYS A 43 6.78 3.35 4.40
CA LYS A 43 8.18 2.93 4.34
C LYS A 43 9.03 3.86 3.46
N ALA A 44 8.47 4.36 2.36
CA ALA A 44 9.15 5.29 1.47
C ALA A 44 9.44 6.61 2.18
N LEU A 45 8.45 7.18 2.89
CA LEU A 45 8.61 8.41 3.66
C LEU A 45 9.63 8.24 4.80
N ALA A 46 9.54 7.15 5.57
CA ALA A 46 10.50 6.84 6.63
C ALA A 46 11.93 6.68 6.09
N ARG A 47 12.08 5.98 4.95
CA ARG A 47 13.37 5.79 4.29
C ARG A 47 13.94 7.12 3.78
N ALA A 48 13.11 7.98 3.21
CA ALA A 48 13.52 9.29 2.73
C ALA A 48 14.04 10.18 3.88
N LEU A 49 13.31 10.25 4.99
CA LEU A 49 13.76 10.96 6.19
C LEU A 49 15.08 10.38 6.71
N ALA A 50 15.15 9.06 6.87
CA ALA A 50 16.37 8.40 7.34
C ALA A 50 17.57 8.70 6.41
N ALA A 51 17.37 8.64 5.09
CA ALA A 51 18.45 8.89 4.12
C ALA A 51 19.01 10.32 4.18
N VAL A 52 18.15 11.31 4.44
CA VAL A 52 18.61 12.70 4.63
C VAL A 52 19.39 12.84 5.94
N LEU A 53 18.91 12.23 7.03
CA LEU A 53 19.52 12.34 8.36
C LEU A 53 20.92 11.68 8.45
N VAL A 54 21.13 10.58 7.72
CA VAL A 54 22.43 9.89 7.74
C VAL A 54 23.35 10.34 6.58
N CYS A 55 22.86 11.18 5.67
CA CYS A 55 23.65 11.67 4.55
C CYS A 55 24.76 12.61 5.05
N GLU A 56 25.99 12.43 4.57
CA GLU A 56 27.14 13.27 4.94
C GLU A 56 26.99 14.70 4.39
N GLN A 57 26.35 14.87 3.24
CA GLN A 57 26.20 16.15 2.54
C GLN A 57 24.82 16.23 1.89
N PRO A 58 23.75 16.37 2.70
CA PRO A 58 22.42 16.60 2.15
C PRO A 58 22.39 17.95 1.40
N ALA A 59 21.70 17.98 0.26
CA ALA A 59 21.65 19.17 -0.59
C ALA A 59 20.21 19.56 -0.90
N ASP A 60 19.95 20.85 -1.08
CA ASP A 60 18.66 21.34 -1.57
C ASP A 60 18.52 21.02 -3.06
N ARG A 61 17.48 20.27 -3.42
CA ARG A 61 17.11 19.96 -4.81
C ARG A 61 15.63 20.26 -4.98
N ASN A 62 15.30 21.14 -5.92
CA ASN A 62 13.90 21.53 -6.20
C ASN A 62 13.11 22.00 -4.96
N GLY A 63 13.77 22.65 -4.00
CA GLY A 63 13.16 23.09 -2.76
C GLY A 63 12.96 21.98 -1.72
N LEU A 64 13.56 20.81 -1.89
CA LEU A 64 13.59 19.73 -0.92
C LEU A 64 15.02 19.46 -0.47
N LEU A 65 15.23 19.30 0.83
CA LEU A 65 16.51 18.79 1.35
C LEU A 65 16.57 17.29 1.06
N GLU A 66 17.47 16.92 0.17
CA GLU A 66 17.61 15.56 -0.37
C GLU A 66 18.96 14.94 -0.03
N PRO A 67 19.05 13.60 0.11
CA PRO A 67 20.34 12.94 0.25
C PRO A 67 21.20 13.13 -1.02
N CYS A 68 22.50 13.29 -0.89
CA CYS A 68 23.40 13.50 -2.04
C CYS A 68 23.39 12.33 -3.05
N GLY A 69 23.06 11.11 -2.59
CA GLY A 69 22.94 9.90 -3.42
C GLY A 69 24.27 9.19 -3.74
N CYS A 70 25.43 9.78 -3.41
CA CYS A 70 26.78 9.28 -3.79
C CYS A 70 27.71 8.98 -2.61
N CYS A 71 27.51 9.57 -1.41
CA CYS A 71 28.34 9.28 -0.24
C CYS A 71 28.22 7.82 0.23
N PRO A 72 29.14 7.32 1.07
CA PRO A 72 29.09 5.96 1.63
C PRO A 72 27.75 5.66 2.29
N SER A 73 27.26 6.56 3.14
CA SER A 73 25.96 6.42 3.81
C SER A 73 24.80 6.29 2.83
N CYS A 74 24.75 7.09 1.77
CA CYS A 74 23.71 6.98 0.73
C CYS A 74 23.79 5.65 -0.03
N ARG A 75 24.99 5.13 -0.31
CA ARG A 75 25.16 3.81 -0.94
C ARG A 75 24.66 2.68 -0.04
N GLN A 76 24.99 2.72 1.25
CA GLN A 76 24.51 1.77 2.25
C GLN A 76 22.99 1.86 2.43
N MET A 77 22.40 3.08 2.40
CA MET A 77 20.96 3.27 2.42
C MET A 77 20.26 2.65 1.19
N LYS A 78 20.87 2.76 0.00
CA LYS A 78 20.37 2.08 -1.21
C LYS A 78 20.40 0.56 -1.07
N ALA A 79 21.47 0.03 -0.52
CA ALA A 79 21.66 -1.40 -0.26
C ALA A 79 20.85 -1.93 0.95
N GLY A 80 20.28 -1.05 1.80
CA GLY A 80 19.59 -1.45 3.03
C GLY A 80 20.53 -1.96 4.13
N THR A 81 21.81 -1.59 4.09
CA THR A 81 22.86 -2.10 5.00
C THR A 81 23.47 -1.03 5.91
N HIS A 82 22.84 0.15 6.02
CA HIS A 82 23.37 1.24 6.86
C HIS A 82 23.30 0.83 8.34
N PRO A 83 24.44 0.89 9.10
CA PRO A 83 24.51 0.39 10.47
C PRO A 83 23.63 1.17 11.44
N ASP A 84 23.50 2.48 11.25
CA ASP A 84 22.73 3.37 12.13
C ASP A 84 21.26 3.51 11.70
N VAL A 85 20.80 2.80 10.66
CA VAL A 85 19.38 2.73 10.26
C VAL A 85 18.89 1.29 10.46
N ILE A 86 18.13 1.11 11.52
CA ILE A 86 17.78 -0.20 12.04
C ILE A 86 16.32 -0.49 11.75
N LEU A 87 16.07 -1.46 10.86
CA LEU A 87 14.73 -2.00 10.67
C LEU A 87 14.45 -3.01 11.79
N VAL A 88 13.48 -2.71 12.65
CA VAL A 88 13.11 -3.56 13.78
C VAL A 88 12.14 -4.62 13.28
N SER A 89 12.59 -5.88 13.23
CA SER A 89 11.79 -7.06 12.86
C SER A 89 11.96 -8.16 13.92
N ASN A 90 11.02 -9.09 13.96
CA ASN A 90 11.10 -10.24 14.88
C ASN A 90 12.38 -11.06 14.68
N GLU A 91 12.83 -11.22 13.45
CA GLU A 91 14.06 -11.95 13.12
C GLU A 91 15.29 -11.29 13.73
N ARG A 92 15.37 -9.97 13.65
CA ARG A 92 16.53 -9.21 14.16
C ARG A 92 16.60 -9.17 15.69
N VAL A 93 15.46 -9.31 16.36
CA VAL A 93 15.39 -9.31 17.84
C VAL A 93 15.42 -10.72 18.43
N GLY A 94 15.72 -11.76 17.64
CA GLY A 94 15.83 -13.15 18.11
C GLY A 94 14.48 -13.77 18.52
N ALA A 95 13.36 -13.18 18.17
CA ALA A 95 12.04 -13.76 18.38
C ALA A 95 11.73 -14.80 17.30
N ALA A 96 10.94 -15.83 17.64
CA ALA A 96 10.56 -16.86 16.68
C ALA A 96 9.92 -16.24 15.42
N ALA A 97 10.48 -16.56 14.24
CA ALA A 97 10.09 -16.00 12.95
C ALA A 97 8.61 -16.18 12.56
N LYS A 98 7.87 -17.01 13.30
CA LYS A 98 6.44 -17.31 13.05
C LYS A 98 5.47 -16.35 13.74
N THR A 99 5.90 -15.44 14.62
CA THR A 99 5.00 -14.52 15.30
C THR A 99 4.86 -13.20 14.52
N THR A 100 3.63 -12.84 14.21
CA THR A 100 3.32 -11.55 13.55
C THR A 100 3.32 -10.37 14.54
N THR A 101 3.33 -10.64 15.84
CA THR A 101 3.29 -9.65 16.92
C THR A 101 4.70 -9.22 17.33
N LEU A 102 4.95 -7.92 17.42
CA LEU A 102 6.18 -7.37 17.97
C LEU A 102 6.10 -7.41 19.49
N GLY A 103 6.90 -8.29 20.09
CA GLY A 103 6.93 -8.52 21.54
C GLY A 103 7.79 -7.51 22.31
N VAL A 104 7.86 -7.70 23.63
CA VAL A 104 8.70 -6.90 24.54
C VAL A 104 10.18 -6.96 24.17
N SER A 105 10.64 -8.04 23.56
CA SER A 105 12.03 -8.18 23.07
C SER A 105 12.41 -7.07 22.08
N ALA A 106 11.49 -6.66 21.20
CA ALA A 106 11.73 -5.57 20.25
C ALA A 106 11.93 -4.23 20.97
N ALA A 107 11.09 -3.92 21.95
CA ALA A 107 11.22 -2.70 22.76
C ALA A 107 12.52 -2.71 23.59
N ARG A 108 12.85 -3.82 24.23
CA ARG A 108 14.10 -3.97 24.98
C ARG A 108 15.34 -3.86 24.09
N PHE A 109 15.29 -4.41 22.89
CA PHE A 109 16.35 -4.26 21.91
C PHE A 109 16.56 -2.78 21.57
N ILE A 110 15.49 -2.03 21.27
CA ILE A 110 15.57 -0.59 20.99
C ILE A 110 16.18 0.14 22.21
N GLN A 111 15.72 -0.15 23.43
CA GLN A 111 16.25 0.48 24.65
C GLN A 111 17.75 0.24 24.87
N SER A 112 18.20 -1.00 24.77
CA SER A 112 19.60 -1.35 24.99
C SER A 112 20.51 -0.80 23.91
N ASP A 113 20.07 -0.86 22.65
CA ASP A 113 20.85 -0.40 21.51
C ASP A 113 20.85 1.15 21.40
N ALA A 114 19.77 1.82 21.81
CA ALA A 114 19.67 3.28 21.85
C ALA A 114 20.65 3.93 22.85
N ALA A 115 21.10 3.21 23.87
CA ALA A 115 22.13 3.68 24.80
C ALA A 115 23.52 3.79 24.13
N LEU A 116 23.73 3.09 23.03
CA LEU A 116 24.98 3.13 22.26
C LEU A 116 24.90 4.24 21.22
N LYS A 117 25.96 5.05 21.13
CA LYS A 117 26.06 6.11 20.12
C LYS A 117 26.00 5.54 18.69
N PRO A 118 25.60 6.35 17.69
CA PRO A 118 25.68 5.97 16.28
C PRO A 118 27.11 5.56 15.89
N TYR A 119 27.20 4.65 14.94
CA TYR A 119 28.50 4.11 14.47
C TYR A 119 29.22 5.08 13.54
N GLN A 120 28.52 5.63 12.55
CA GLN A 120 29.13 6.49 11.52
C GLN A 120 28.35 7.79 11.23
N SER A 121 27.08 7.88 11.60
CA SER A 121 26.24 9.06 11.32
C SER A 121 25.96 9.88 12.58
N SER A 122 25.35 11.06 12.43
CA SER A 122 24.94 11.90 13.56
C SER A 122 23.67 11.37 14.24
N TYR A 123 22.91 10.51 13.59
CA TYR A 123 21.63 9.98 14.06
C TYR A 123 21.61 8.47 14.05
N LYS A 124 20.89 7.88 14.99
CA LYS A 124 20.56 6.46 15.05
C LYS A 124 19.05 6.30 14.89
N ILE A 125 18.63 5.64 13.83
CA ILE A 125 17.24 5.64 13.39
C ILE A 125 16.67 4.23 13.49
N TYR A 126 15.56 4.10 14.22
CA TYR A 126 14.82 2.87 14.35
C TYR A 126 13.54 2.98 13.52
N VAL A 127 13.38 2.12 12.53
CA VAL A 127 12.16 1.99 11.75
C VAL A 127 11.42 0.75 12.22
N VAL A 128 10.23 0.94 12.78
CA VAL A 128 9.37 -0.14 13.31
C VAL A 128 8.18 -0.31 12.36
N PRO A 129 8.23 -1.23 11.40
CA PRO A 129 7.10 -1.51 10.51
C PRO A 129 6.00 -2.28 11.25
N ASN A 130 4.75 -2.06 10.83
CA ASN A 130 3.56 -2.67 11.43
C ASN A 130 3.52 -2.50 12.97
N ALA A 131 3.84 -1.28 13.43
CA ALA A 131 3.94 -0.98 14.86
C ALA A 131 2.59 -1.15 15.60
N GLU A 132 1.45 -1.14 14.90
CA GLU A 132 0.14 -1.52 15.45
C GLU A 132 0.07 -2.96 15.96
N ARG A 133 1.03 -3.82 15.57
CA ARG A 133 1.14 -5.20 16.06
C ARG A 133 1.97 -5.34 17.33
N MET A 134 2.43 -4.23 17.91
CA MET A 134 3.12 -4.26 19.18
C MET A 134 2.17 -4.67 20.30
N SER A 135 2.57 -5.62 21.13
CA SER A 135 1.84 -5.94 22.36
C SER A 135 1.77 -4.73 23.29
N GLN A 136 0.74 -4.64 24.14
CA GLN A 136 0.66 -3.56 25.15
C GLN A 136 1.91 -3.50 26.04
N GLN A 137 2.45 -4.67 26.39
CA GLN A 137 3.69 -4.76 27.16
C GLN A 137 4.90 -4.18 26.40
N ALA A 138 4.98 -4.41 25.08
CA ALA A 138 6.04 -3.83 24.25
C ALA A 138 5.89 -2.30 24.15
N GLN A 139 4.65 -1.81 23.98
CA GLN A 139 4.36 -0.38 23.96
C GLN A 139 4.76 0.29 25.29
N ASN A 140 4.37 -0.31 26.42
CA ASN A 140 4.77 0.20 27.76
C ASN A 140 6.29 0.18 27.96
N ALA A 141 6.98 -0.85 27.52
CA ALA A 141 8.43 -0.90 27.59
C ALA A 141 9.10 0.22 26.75
N LEU A 142 8.49 0.61 25.61
CA LEU A 142 9.02 1.67 24.76
C LEU A 142 8.85 3.09 25.35
N LEU A 143 7.90 3.28 26.30
CA LEU A 143 7.62 4.60 26.90
C LEU A 143 8.86 5.25 27.49
N LYS A 144 9.72 4.49 28.17
CA LYS A 144 10.96 5.04 28.74
C LYS A 144 11.86 5.69 27.68
N THR A 145 11.99 5.05 26.51
CA THR A 145 12.79 5.60 25.41
C THR A 145 12.09 6.79 24.73
N LEU A 146 10.76 6.87 24.78
CA LEU A 146 9.99 7.98 24.23
C LEU A 146 9.97 9.21 25.15
N GLU A 147 10.11 9.00 26.47
CA GLU A 147 10.12 10.08 27.46
C GLU A 147 11.49 10.77 27.53
N GLU A 148 12.56 9.98 27.52
CA GLU A 148 13.94 10.48 27.63
C GLU A 148 14.81 9.88 26.49
N PRO A 149 14.50 10.18 25.23
CA PRO A 149 15.29 9.66 24.12
C PRO A 149 16.65 10.35 24.04
N PRO A 150 17.75 9.62 23.79
CA PRO A 150 19.03 10.24 23.50
C PRO A 150 18.92 11.19 22.31
N ALA A 151 19.60 12.33 22.33
CA ALA A 151 19.47 13.40 21.33
C ALA A 151 19.73 12.94 19.87
N TYR A 152 20.49 11.87 19.70
CA TYR A 152 20.84 11.28 18.41
C TYR A 152 19.84 10.20 17.95
N VAL A 153 18.83 9.84 18.75
CA VAL A 153 17.87 8.78 18.40
C VAL A 153 16.65 9.36 17.70
N VAL A 154 16.25 8.73 16.61
CA VAL A 154 14.98 9.00 15.93
C VAL A 154 14.21 7.68 15.77
N LEU A 155 12.99 7.64 16.29
CA LEU A 155 12.08 6.50 16.23
C LEU A 155 10.97 6.74 15.22
N LEU A 156 10.88 5.88 14.22
CA LEU A 156 9.87 5.93 13.16
C LEU A 156 8.92 4.73 13.28
N LEU A 157 7.76 4.93 13.90
CA LEU A 157 6.70 3.93 14.02
C LEU A 157 5.82 3.99 12.78
N LEU A 158 5.68 2.87 12.05
CA LEU A 158 4.84 2.79 10.86
C LEU A 158 3.63 1.92 11.15
N ALA A 159 2.43 2.45 10.97
CA ALA A 159 1.19 1.76 11.33
C ALA A 159 0.09 1.90 10.28
N ASP A 160 -0.76 0.89 10.16
CA ASP A 160 -1.97 0.98 9.33
C ASP A 160 -3.12 1.64 10.11
N ASN A 161 -3.17 1.43 11.43
CA ASN A 161 -4.26 1.91 12.29
C ASN A 161 -3.72 2.45 13.62
N LEU A 162 -4.24 3.60 14.06
CA LEU A 162 -3.91 4.22 15.34
C LEU A 162 -4.62 3.60 16.54
N ALA A 163 -5.77 2.95 16.34
CA ALA A 163 -6.59 2.39 17.43
C ALA A 163 -5.88 1.31 18.27
N ALA A 164 -4.80 0.73 17.74
CA ALA A 164 -4.00 -0.28 18.44
C ALA A 164 -2.97 0.32 19.44
N PHE A 165 -2.79 1.64 19.42
CA PHE A 165 -1.81 2.29 20.28
C PHE A 165 -2.39 2.80 21.57
N LEU A 166 -1.59 2.71 22.62
CA LEU A 166 -1.91 3.32 23.89
C LEU A 166 -1.90 4.86 23.78
N PRO A 167 -2.83 5.56 24.45
CA PRO A 167 -2.83 7.05 24.48
C PRO A 167 -1.49 7.65 24.92
N THR A 168 -0.77 6.96 25.78
CA THR A 168 0.56 7.34 26.26
C THR A 168 1.64 7.34 25.18
N ILE A 169 1.53 6.47 24.16
CA ILE A 169 2.41 6.48 22.97
C ILE A 169 2.01 7.65 22.06
N LEU A 170 0.70 7.78 21.79
CA LEU A 170 0.19 8.82 20.88
C LEU A 170 0.55 10.24 21.36
N SER A 171 0.53 10.48 22.68
CA SER A 171 0.87 11.79 23.26
C SER A 171 2.37 12.16 23.17
N ARG A 172 3.26 11.19 22.89
CA ARG A 172 4.72 11.37 22.82
C ARG A 172 5.27 11.29 21.39
N CYS A 173 4.44 10.94 20.43
CA CYS A 173 4.85 10.86 19.02
C CYS A 173 4.21 11.97 18.20
N ILE A 174 4.95 12.56 17.26
CA ILE A 174 4.35 13.37 16.22
C ILE A 174 3.67 12.42 15.21
N THR A 175 2.36 12.57 15.11
CA THR A 175 1.54 11.74 14.21
C THR A 175 1.49 12.35 12.82
N ILE A 176 1.88 11.56 11.81
CA ILE A 176 1.84 11.94 10.39
C ILE A 176 0.89 11.01 9.66
N GLN A 177 -0.23 11.55 9.19
CA GLN A 177 -1.20 10.82 8.39
C GLN A 177 -0.82 10.86 6.91
N LEU A 178 -0.81 9.69 6.26
CA LEU A 178 -0.70 9.59 4.81
C LEU A 178 -2.09 9.51 4.19
N HIS A 179 -2.26 10.26 3.11
CA HIS A 179 -3.52 10.35 2.38
C HIS A 179 -3.42 9.65 1.02
N PRO A 180 -4.55 9.32 0.39
CA PRO A 180 -4.55 8.86 -1.00
C PRO A 180 -3.83 9.84 -1.92
N ALA A 181 -2.96 9.33 -2.77
CA ALA A 181 -2.19 10.13 -3.71
C ALA A 181 -3.09 10.63 -4.86
N PRO A 182 -2.90 11.87 -5.35
CA PRO A 182 -3.60 12.38 -6.51
C PRO A 182 -3.32 11.53 -7.76
N GLU A 183 -4.36 11.34 -8.61
CA GLU A 183 -4.28 10.56 -9.87
C GLU A 183 -3.08 10.98 -10.74
N LYS A 184 -2.86 12.30 -10.89
CA LYS A 184 -1.75 12.84 -11.69
C LYS A 184 -0.37 12.39 -11.21
N GLU A 185 -0.17 12.26 -9.92
CA GLU A 185 1.11 11.82 -9.34
C GLU A 185 1.32 10.32 -9.50
N LEU A 186 0.25 9.53 -9.41
CA LEU A 186 0.29 8.11 -9.71
C LEU A 186 0.59 7.82 -11.18
N VAL A 187 -0.07 8.55 -12.09
CA VAL A 187 0.21 8.45 -13.54
C VAL A 187 1.67 8.78 -13.83
N ARG A 188 2.21 9.87 -13.25
CA ARG A 188 3.63 10.21 -13.40
C ARG A 188 4.56 9.10 -12.92
N ALA A 189 4.26 8.52 -11.76
CA ALA A 189 5.06 7.40 -11.24
C ALA A 189 5.01 6.15 -12.14
N LEU A 190 3.86 5.89 -12.78
CA LEU A 190 3.71 4.81 -13.77
C LEU A 190 4.47 5.10 -15.06
N GLU A 191 4.50 6.36 -15.52
CA GLU A 191 5.27 6.77 -16.70
C GLU A 191 6.78 6.56 -16.51
N GLU A 192 7.31 6.78 -15.30
CA GLU A 192 8.69 6.44 -14.93
C GLU A 192 8.97 4.92 -15.00
N CYS A 193 7.91 4.10 -14.84
CA CYS A 193 7.95 2.64 -15.02
C CYS A 193 7.61 2.20 -16.46
N ASN A 194 7.63 3.11 -17.45
CA ASN A 194 7.27 2.86 -18.85
C ASN A 194 5.82 2.44 -19.10
N VAL A 195 4.91 2.71 -18.18
CA VAL A 195 3.46 2.54 -18.37
C VAL A 195 2.84 3.88 -18.72
N ARG A 196 2.21 4.01 -19.90
CA ARG A 196 1.75 5.30 -20.45
C ARG A 196 0.30 5.26 -20.95
N GLY A 197 -0.26 6.47 -21.15
CA GLY A 197 -1.57 6.67 -21.80
C GLY A 197 -2.75 6.11 -21.01
N ALA A 198 -3.75 5.59 -21.70
CA ALA A 198 -4.98 5.06 -21.10
C ALA A 198 -4.72 3.97 -20.05
N ARG A 199 -3.68 3.14 -20.28
CA ARG A 199 -3.28 2.10 -19.33
C ARG A 199 -2.78 2.68 -18.01
N ALA A 200 -1.92 3.70 -18.03
CA ALA A 200 -1.46 4.36 -16.80
C ALA A 200 -2.64 4.96 -16.02
N LEU A 201 -3.58 5.58 -16.72
CA LEU A 201 -4.76 6.16 -16.12
C LEU A 201 -5.67 5.09 -15.48
N THR A 202 -5.88 3.96 -16.16
CA THR A 202 -6.62 2.81 -15.63
C THR A 202 -5.99 2.30 -14.34
N LEU A 203 -4.68 2.03 -14.32
CA LEU A 203 -3.99 1.51 -13.14
C LEU A 203 -3.99 2.52 -11.97
N ALA A 204 -3.78 3.80 -12.27
CA ALA A 204 -3.86 4.86 -11.27
C ALA A 204 -5.25 4.91 -10.60
N ARG A 205 -6.33 4.80 -11.38
CA ARG A 205 -7.71 4.78 -10.87
C ARG A 205 -8.05 3.51 -10.11
N LEU A 206 -7.63 2.33 -10.59
CA LEU A 206 -7.79 1.05 -9.89
C LEU A 206 -7.06 1.00 -8.55
N SER A 207 -5.99 1.76 -8.39
CA SER A 207 -5.25 1.82 -7.15
C SER A 207 -5.96 2.62 -6.04
N HIS A 208 -7.04 3.35 -6.35
CA HIS A 208 -7.78 4.21 -5.42
C HIS A 208 -6.90 5.20 -4.65
N GLY A 209 -5.87 5.74 -5.30
CA GLY A 209 -4.94 6.67 -4.66
C GLY A 209 -3.81 6.00 -3.85
N ASN A 210 -3.69 4.68 -3.91
CA ASN A 210 -2.66 3.94 -3.17
C ASN A 210 -1.41 3.71 -4.04
N PRO A 211 -0.26 4.37 -3.74
CA PRO A 211 0.94 4.26 -4.59
C PRO A 211 1.52 2.84 -4.66
N GLY A 212 1.53 2.12 -3.54
CA GLY A 212 2.05 0.75 -3.50
C GLY A 212 1.22 -0.21 -4.33
N ARG A 213 -0.13 -0.10 -4.25
CA ARG A 213 -1.04 -0.86 -5.09
C ARG A 213 -0.90 -0.48 -6.57
N CYS A 214 -0.75 0.80 -6.85
CA CYS A 214 -0.57 1.31 -8.21
C CYS A 214 0.66 0.67 -8.89
N LEU A 215 1.80 0.65 -8.20
CA LEU A 215 3.02 0.04 -8.70
C LEU A 215 2.93 -1.50 -8.77
N ALA A 216 2.25 -2.13 -7.81
CA ALA A 216 2.02 -3.58 -7.85
C ALA A 216 1.15 -4.00 -9.03
N LEU A 217 0.08 -3.24 -9.36
CA LEU A 217 -0.76 -3.49 -10.54
C LEU A 217 -0.01 -3.29 -11.88
N ALA A 218 1.08 -2.52 -11.87
CA ALA A 218 1.92 -2.30 -13.05
C ALA A 218 2.94 -3.43 -13.27
N ASP A 219 3.13 -4.31 -12.28
CA ASP A 219 3.99 -5.48 -12.41
C ASP A 219 3.42 -6.47 -13.44
N GLY A 220 4.31 -7.16 -14.16
CA GLY A 220 3.94 -8.02 -15.29
C GLY A 220 2.94 -9.12 -14.93
N GLU A 221 3.06 -9.73 -13.75
CA GLU A 221 2.14 -10.79 -13.29
C GLU A 221 0.74 -10.23 -12.96
N ALA A 222 0.67 -9.13 -12.23
CA ALA A 222 -0.60 -8.50 -11.87
C ALA A 222 -1.34 -7.95 -13.11
N GLU A 223 -0.60 -7.39 -14.07
CA GLU A 223 -1.17 -6.93 -15.34
C GLU A 223 -1.69 -8.09 -16.20
N ASN A 224 -0.98 -9.21 -16.25
CA ASN A 224 -1.46 -10.41 -16.93
C ASN A 224 -2.73 -10.96 -16.28
N PHE A 225 -2.78 -10.98 -14.94
CA PHE A 225 -3.96 -11.36 -14.19
C PHE A 225 -5.16 -10.43 -14.52
N ARG A 226 -4.95 -9.11 -14.52
CA ARG A 226 -5.99 -8.14 -14.86
C ARG A 226 -6.54 -8.39 -16.27
N ARG A 227 -5.68 -8.59 -17.27
CA ARG A 227 -6.08 -8.85 -18.65
C ARG A 227 -6.86 -10.16 -18.81
N ASP A 228 -6.39 -11.22 -18.15
CA ASP A 228 -7.06 -12.51 -18.10
C ASP A 228 -8.46 -12.37 -17.52
N LEU A 229 -8.58 -11.69 -16.39
CA LEU A 229 -9.84 -11.46 -15.70
C LEU A 229 -10.84 -10.70 -16.60
N ILE A 230 -10.41 -9.57 -17.18
CA ILE A 230 -11.28 -8.79 -18.08
C ILE A 230 -11.68 -9.60 -19.28
N THR A 231 -10.77 -10.37 -19.88
CA THR A 231 -11.07 -11.26 -21.02
C THR A 231 -12.10 -12.32 -20.62
N PHE A 232 -11.96 -12.90 -19.43
CA PHE A 232 -12.93 -13.87 -18.91
C PHE A 232 -14.30 -13.21 -18.65
N MET A 233 -14.33 -12.02 -18.04
CA MET A 233 -15.56 -11.27 -17.76
C MET A 233 -16.33 -10.92 -19.05
N LYS A 234 -15.62 -10.54 -20.12
CA LYS A 234 -16.21 -10.29 -21.44
C LYS A 234 -16.90 -11.53 -22.02
N LYS A 235 -16.36 -12.72 -21.75
CA LYS A 235 -16.88 -14.01 -22.26
C LYS A 235 -17.80 -14.74 -21.28
N LEU A 236 -18.07 -14.15 -20.10
CA LEU A 236 -18.80 -14.82 -19.01
C LEU A 236 -20.21 -15.25 -19.43
N LYS A 237 -20.91 -14.43 -20.23
CA LYS A 237 -22.26 -14.75 -20.74
C LYS A 237 -22.31 -16.09 -21.49
N GLU A 238 -21.26 -16.38 -22.27
CA GLU A 238 -21.13 -17.58 -23.11
C GLU A 238 -20.49 -18.77 -22.40
N SER A 239 -19.90 -18.53 -21.23
CA SER A 239 -19.19 -19.56 -20.47
C SER A 239 -20.14 -20.61 -19.92
N ASP A 240 -19.75 -21.89 -20.02
CA ASP A 240 -20.44 -22.98 -19.35
C ASP A 240 -20.05 -23.08 -17.86
N SER A 241 -20.78 -23.91 -17.10
CA SER A 241 -20.53 -24.05 -15.66
C SER A 241 -19.17 -24.68 -15.35
N HIS A 242 -18.67 -25.55 -16.24
CA HIS A 242 -17.35 -26.19 -16.08
C HIS A 242 -16.22 -25.16 -16.21
N LYS A 243 -16.27 -24.28 -17.20
CA LYS A 243 -15.28 -23.18 -17.36
C LYS A 243 -15.29 -22.23 -16.17
N ILE A 244 -16.48 -21.94 -15.62
CA ILE A 244 -16.60 -21.10 -14.42
C ILE A 244 -15.94 -21.75 -13.22
N LEU A 245 -16.17 -23.06 -13.00
CA LEU A 245 -15.55 -23.80 -11.90
C LEU A 245 -14.02 -23.84 -12.03
N LEU A 246 -13.50 -24.12 -13.22
CA LEU A 246 -12.05 -24.10 -13.47
C LEU A 246 -11.44 -22.72 -13.23
N TYR A 247 -12.13 -21.65 -13.62
CA TYR A 247 -11.67 -20.30 -13.39
C TYR A 247 -11.71 -19.94 -11.89
N ALA A 248 -12.76 -20.33 -11.17
CA ALA A 248 -12.86 -20.16 -9.73
C ALA A 248 -11.74 -20.88 -8.98
N GLN A 249 -11.39 -22.11 -9.39
CA GLN A 249 -10.24 -22.85 -8.87
C GLN A 249 -8.92 -22.13 -9.13
N LYS A 250 -8.72 -21.58 -10.35
CA LYS A 250 -7.55 -20.77 -10.71
C LYS A 250 -7.42 -19.53 -9.81
N LEU A 251 -8.54 -18.83 -9.54
CA LEU A 251 -8.57 -17.66 -8.67
C LEU A 251 -8.21 -17.97 -7.22
N ALA A 252 -8.62 -19.12 -6.72
CA ALA A 252 -8.32 -19.57 -5.37
C ALA A 252 -6.87 -20.03 -5.17
N GLY A 253 -6.09 -20.30 -6.24
CA GLY A 253 -4.65 -20.51 -6.33
C GLY A 253 -3.96 -21.29 -5.20
N ASP A 254 -2.63 -21.33 -5.21
CA ASP A 254 -1.82 -21.90 -4.12
C ASP A 254 -1.88 -21.04 -2.85
N LYS A 255 -1.75 -21.68 -1.68
CA LYS A 255 -1.95 -21.07 -0.35
C LYS A 255 -1.10 -19.82 -0.07
N GLU A 256 0.04 -19.64 -0.74
CA GLU A 256 0.98 -18.53 -0.49
C GLU A 256 0.61 -17.23 -1.23
N THR A 257 -0.07 -17.31 -2.40
CA THR A 257 -0.48 -16.16 -3.20
C THR A 257 -1.99 -15.90 -3.14
N LYS A 258 -2.72 -16.73 -2.45
CA LYS A 258 -4.18 -16.86 -2.42
C LYS A 258 -4.93 -15.57 -2.09
N ASP A 259 -4.48 -14.88 -1.06
CA ASP A 259 -5.20 -13.68 -0.57
C ASP A 259 -5.12 -12.50 -1.54
N THR A 260 -4.01 -12.37 -2.25
CA THR A 260 -3.80 -11.27 -3.21
C THR A 260 -4.65 -11.42 -4.46
N CYS A 261 -4.70 -12.62 -5.04
CA CYS A 261 -5.47 -12.85 -6.26
C CYS A 261 -6.98 -12.69 -6.06
N MET A 262 -7.51 -13.16 -4.93
CA MET A 262 -8.94 -13.06 -4.65
C MET A 262 -9.38 -11.63 -4.32
N ASP A 263 -8.55 -10.86 -3.60
CA ASP A 263 -8.81 -9.44 -3.35
C ASP A 263 -8.83 -8.64 -4.65
N ASP A 264 -7.82 -8.86 -5.51
CA ASP A 264 -7.74 -8.19 -6.80
C ASP A 264 -8.89 -8.59 -7.73
N PHE A 265 -9.32 -9.86 -7.72
CA PHE A 265 -10.50 -10.31 -8.45
C PHE A 265 -11.76 -9.55 -8.03
N LEU A 266 -12.01 -9.45 -6.74
CA LEU A 266 -13.20 -8.74 -6.23
C LEU A 266 -13.16 -7.25 -6.56
N ASP A 267 -12.03 -6.60 -6.36
CA ASP A 267 -11.87 -5.17 -6.58
C ASP A 267 -11.92 -4.79 -8.07
N ILE A 268 -11.22 -5.52 -8.93
CA ILE A 268 -11.20 -5.29 -10.39
C ILE A 268 -12.58 -5.59 -10.98
N GLY A 269 -13.19 -6.73 -10.58
CA GLY A 269 -14.51 -7.13 -11.06
C GLY A 269 -15.61 -6.16 -10.63
N ARG A 270 -15.59 -5.71 -9.37
CA ARG A 270 -16.53 -4.70 -8.87
C ARG A 270 -16.37 -3.37 -9.62
N SER A 271 -15.13 -2.94 -9.85
CA SER A 271 -14.81 -1.73 -10.60
C SER A 271 -15.29 -1.82 -12.05
N TRP A 272 -15.22 -3.01 -12.67
CA TRP A 272 -15.73 -3.27 -14.01
C TRP A 272 -17.25 -3.04 -14.11
N TYR A 273 -18.04 -3.65 -13.21
CA TYR A 273 -19.49 -3.45 -13.20
C TYR A 273 -19.90 -2.03 -12.79
N ARG A 274 -19.12 -1.39 -11.93
CA ARG A 274 -19.30 0.04 -11.61
C ARG A 274 -19.14 0.89 -12.85
N ASP A 275 -18.14 0.64 -13.69
CA ASP A 275 -17.91 1.39 -14.92
C ASP A 275 -19.02 1.17 -15.96
N LEU A 276 -19.57 -0.05 -16.07
CA LEU A 276 -20.75 -0.32 -16.89
C LEU A 276 -21.97 0.50 -16.41
N LEU A 277 -22.18 0.60 -15.10
CA LEU A 277 -23.26 1.41 -14.52
C LEU A 277 -23.05 2.91 -14.76
N VAL A 278 -21.82 3.41 -14.54
CA VAL A 278 -21.47 4.82 -14.77
C VAL A 278 -21.65 5.18 -16.25
N MET A 279 -21.14 4.37 -17.19
CA MET A 279 -21.33 4.60 -18.62
C MET A 279 -22.80 4.61 -19.01
N LYS A 280 -23.62 3.68 -18.46
CA LYS A 280 -25.05 3.62 -18.72
C LYS A 280 -25.80 4.86 -18.22
N SER A 281 -25.40 5.40 -17.07
CA SER A 281 -26.09 6.54 -16.44
C SER A 281 -25.62 7.89 -16.97
N THR A 282 -24.32 8.05 -17.24
CA THR A 282 -23.72 9.36 -17.60
C THR A 282 -23.43 9.51 -19.09
N GLN A 283 -23.31 8.41 -19.80
CA GLN A 283 -22.86 8.34 -21.22
C GLN A 283 -21.49 9.00 -21.44
N SER A 284 -20.76 9.36 -20.37
CA SER A 284 -19.45 10.01 -20.41
C SER A 284 -18.34 9.04 -19.98
N PRO A 285 -17.24 8.96 -20.76
CA PRO A 285 -16.12 8.10 -20.43
C PRO A 285 -15.15 8.71 -19.39
N GLU A 286 -15.30 9.99 -19.04
CA GLU A 286 -14.33 10.72 -18.22
C GLU A 286 -14.12 10.10 -16.82
N ASN A 287 -15.20 9.60 -16.21
CA ASN A 287 -15.22 9.05 -14.86
C ASN A 287 -15.05 7.53 -14.79
N LEU A 288 -14.77 6.87 -15.93
CA LEU A 288 -14.50 5.44 -15.94
C LEU A 288 -13.11 5.14 -15.40
N ILE A 289 -12.99 4.02 -14.70
CA ILE A 289 -11.71 3.49 -14.24
C ILE A 289 -10.94 2.89 -15.42
N PHE A 290 -11.61 2.05 -16.23
CA PHE A 290 -11.01 1.33 -17.35
C PHE A 290 -10.99 2.19 -18.62
N GLN A 291 -10.04 3.10 -18.70
CA GLN A 291 -9.86 3.99 -19.86
C GLN A 291 -9.35 3.24 -21.11
N ASP A 292 -8.72 2.09 -20.91
CA ASP A 292 -8.24 1.20 -21.98
C ASP A 292 -9.36 0.31 -22.57
N GLU A 293 -10.55 0.27 -21.95
CA GLU A 293 -11.67 -0.60 -22.34
C GLU A 293 -12.96 0.16 -22.70
N ILE A 294 -12.89 1.46 -22.92
CA ILE A 294 -14.06 2.33 -23.21
C ILE A 294 -14.96 1.78 -24.34
N PRO A 295 -14.44 1.33 -25.50
CA PRO A 295 -15.30 0.86 -26.59
C PRO A 295 -16.19 -0.32 -26.18
N TYR A 296 -15.64 -1.28 -25.45
CA TYR A 296 -16.38 -2.44 -24.97
C TYR A 296 -17.40 -2.06 -23.88
N ILE A 297 -16.98 -1.23 -22.90
CA ILE A 297 -17.87 -0.78 -21.84
C ILE A 297 -19.07 -0.02 -22.42
N ARG A 298 -18.85 0.85 -23.41
CA ARG A 298 -19.93 1.61 -24.07
C ARG A 298 -20.92 0.70 -24.74
N SER A 299 -20.48 -0.27 -25.54
CA SER A 299 -21.36 -1.21 -26.25
C SER A 299 -22.15 -2.11 -25.28
N THR A 300 -21.50 -2.59 -24.22
CA THR A 300 -22.10 -3.51 -23.26
C THR A 300 -23.07 -2.79 -22.30
N ALA A 301 -22.78 -1.55 -21.89
CA ALA A 301 -23.64 -0.76 -21.04
C ALA A 301 -25.05 -0.52 -21.62
N VAL A 302 -25.17 -0.46 -22.95
CA VAL A 302 -26.47 -0.33 -23.63
C VAL A 302 -27.32 -1.57 -23.45
N THR A 303 -26.74 -2.76 -23.50
CA THR A 303 -27.45 -4.04 -23.48
C THR A 303 -27.91 -4.47 -22.09
N LEU A 304 -27.22 -4.03 -21.02
CA LEU A 304 -27.53 -4.43 -19.65
C LEU A 304 -28.61 -3.53 -19.04
N SER A 305 -29.49 -4.10 -18.21
CA SER A 305 -30.48 -3.33 -17.46
C SER A 305 -29.87 -2.68 -16.20
N TYR A 306 -30.44 -1.58 -15.69
CA TYR A 306 -30.02 -0.99 -14.40
C TYR A 306 -30.14 -1.98 -13.25
N GLN A 307 -31.25 -2.75 -13.24
CA GLN A 307 -31.47 -3.78 -12.22
C GLN A 307 -30.39 -4.87 -12.26
N GLY A 308 -30.01 -5.33 -13.46
CA GLY A 308 -28.93 -6.32 -13.62
C GLY A 308 -27.58 -5.80 -13.14
N LEU A 309 -27.23 -4.54 -13.45
CA LEU A 309 -26.01 -3.92 -12.98
C LEU A 309 -25.98 -3.77 -11.46
N HIS A 310 -27.12 -3.38 -10.85
CA HIS A 310 -27.25 -3.29 -9.40
C HIS A 310 -27.08 -4.68 -8.74
N GLN A 311 -27.77 -5.71 -9.23
CA GLN A 311 -27.64 -7.09 -8.75
C GLN A 311 -26.19 -7.60 -8.88
N SER A 312 -25.48 -7.21 -9.93
CA SER A 312 -24.06 -7.58 -10.11
C SER A 312 -23.18 -6.93 -9.03
N LEU A 313 -23.37 -5.65 -8.72
CA LEU A 313 -22.62 -4.96 -7.67
C LEU A 313 -22.95 -5.55 -6.28
N GLU A 314 -24.23 -5.83 -5.98
CA GLU A 314 -24.63 -6.51 -4.75
C GLU A 314 -23.98 -7.91 -4.62
N ALA A 315 -23.83 -8.63 -5.74
CA ALA A 315 -23.16 -9.93 -5.73
C ALA A 315 -21.68 -9.83 -5.34
N PHE A 316 -20.97 -8.78 -5.75
CA PHE A 316 -19.60 -8.50 -5.28
C PHE A 316 -19.57 -8.15 -3.79
N ASP A 317 -20.48 -7.32 -3.31
CA ASP A 317 -20.55 -6.95 -1.89
C ASP A 317 -20.88 -8.18 -1.01
N ASP A 318 -21.73 -9.10 -1.49
CA ASP A 318 -22.02 -10.38 -0.83
C ASP A 318 -20.78 -11.29 -0.80
N ALA A 319 -20.07 -11.41 -1.92
CA ALA A 319 -18.83 -12.19 -2.00
C ALA A 319 -17.76 -11.66 -1.04
N GLN A 320 -17.62 -10.34 -0.93
CA GLN A 320 -16.68 -9.71 0.00
C GLN A 320 -17.05 -9.97 1.48
N ARG A 321 -18.35 -9.97 1.82
CA ARG A 321 -18.83 -10.32 3.18
C ARG A 321 -18.53 -11.78 3.51
N ARG A 322 -18.82 -12.71 2.59
CA ARG A 322 -18.56 -14.16 2.76
C ARG A 322 -17.07 -14.44 2.98
N ARG A 323 -16.21 -13.77 2.23
CA ARG A 323 -14.76 -13.89 2.39
C ARG A 323 -14.28 -13.38 3.76
N LYS A 324 -14.83 -12.25 4.24
CA LYS A 324 -14.56 -11.76 5.61
C LYS A 324 -14.98 -12.77 6.68
N SER A 325 -16.04 -13.57 6.42
CA SER A 325 -16.48 -14.68 7.27
C SER A 325 -15.64 -15.95 7.10
N ARG A 326 -14.53 -15.90 6.32
CA ARG A 326 -13.59 -17.01 6.07
C ARG A 326 -14.23 -18.20 5.35
N GLU A 327 -15.23 -18.00 4.52
CA GLU A 327 -15.75 -19.02 3.61
C GLU A 327 -14.67 -19.43 2.57
N ASN A 328 -14.87 -20.60 1.96
CA ASN A 328 -13.92 -21.11 0.96
C ASN A 328 -13.91 -20.22 -0.30
N ASP A 329 -12.74 -19.70 -0.68
CA ASP A 329 -12.58 -18.75 -1.80
C ASP A 329 -13.03 -19.33 -3.14
N VAL A 330 -12.86 -20.66 -3.40
CA VAL A 330 -13.36 -21.33 -4.61
C VAL A 330 -14.89 -21.21 -4.68
N GLN A 331 -15.56 -21.53 -3.57
CA GLN A 331 -17.02 -21.47 -3.49
C GLN A 331 -17.54 -20.03 -3.63
N VAL A 332 -16.87 -19.08 -2.99
CA VAL A 332 -17.21 -17.65 -3.08
C VAL A 332 -17.08 -17.16 -4.52
N ALA A 333 -15.97 -17.47 -5.21
CA ALA A 333 -15.73 -17.10 -6.59
C ALA A 333 -16.73 -17.77 -7.55
N GLU A 334 -16.99 -19.07 -7.37
CA GLU A 334 -17.96 -19.83 -8.20
C GLU A 334 -19.37 -19.25 -8.09
N LEU A 335 -19.86 -19.05 -6.86
CA LEU A 335 -21.18 -18.48 -6.63
C LEU A 335 -21.32 -17.07 -7.22
N LEU A 336 -20.29 -16.23 -7.06
CA LEU A 336 -20.26 -14.90 -7.65
C LEU A 336 -20.35 -14.97 -9.17
N LEU A 337 -19.48 -15.75 -9.83
CA LEU A 337 -19.44 -15.86 -11.27
C LEU A 337 -20.74 -16.45 -11.85
N LEU A 338 -21.36 -17.43 -11.17
CA LEU A 338 -22.67 -17.98 -11.56
C LEU A 338 -23.79 -16.94 -11.47
N LYS A 339 -23.82 -16.14 -10.40
CA LYS A 339 -24.77 -15.03 -10.24
C LYS A 339 -24.60 -14.01 -11.38
N LEU A 340 -23.37 -13.57 -11.64
CA LEU A 340 -23.07 -12.62 -12.71
C LEU A 340 -23.48 -13.15 -14.09
N ARG A 341 -23.17 -14.42 -14.40
CA ARG A 341 -23.61 -15.05 -15.65
C ARG A 341 -25.13 -15.07 -15.79
N ARG A 342 -25.84 -15.38 -14.71
CA ARG A 342 -27.33 -15.38 -14.70
C ARG A 342 -27.86 -14.00 -15.07
N VAL A 343 -27.33 -12.94 -14.45
CA VAL A 343 -27.69 -11.55 -14.77
C VAL A 343 -27.42 -11.22 -16.22
N LEU A 344 -26.24 -11.59 -16.75
CA LEU A 344 -25.87 -11.33 -18.15
C LEU A 344 -26.74 -12.08 -19.16
N ARG A 345 -27.35 -13.21 -18.80
CA ARG A 345 -28.25 -14.00 -19.64
C ARG A 345 -29.69 -13.54 -19.58
N SER A 346 -30.09 -12.89 -18.51
CA SER A 346 -31.45 -12.33 -18.33
C SER A 346 -31.63 -10.95 -18.96
N CYS A 347 -30.55 -10.34 -19.42
CA CYS A 347 -30.52 -9.13 -20.24
C CYS A 347 -30.21 -9.51 -21.67
#